data_634430fb34e206b858eaea8fa0098c04
#
_entry.id   634430fb34e206b858eaea8fa0098c04
#
_cell.length_a   1.000
_cell.length_b   1.000
_cell.length_c   1.000
_cell.angle_alpha   90.00
_cell.angle_beta   90.00
_cell.angle_gamma   90.00
#
_symmetry.space_group_name_H-M   'P 1'
#
loop_
_entity.id
_entity.type
_entity.pdbx_description
1 polymer ?
#
loop_
_entity_poly.entity_id
_entity_poly.type
_entity_poly.pdbx_seq_one_letter_code
_entity_poly.pdbx_strand_id
1 'polypeptide(L)'
;MANTAQLKQVYKEQIAPALQKQFNYSSTMQIPVLKKIVVNQGLGDATQDKKIIDNAINEISAICGQKAVATYSKKDIANFKLRKKMPIGVMVTLRREQMYEFLEKLVRIALPRIRDFKGIETKFDGRGNYTLGIQEQIIFPEINIDSVDRIQGMNITFVTSAQTDEEGFALLKAFGLQFKNNKD
;
A
#
# COMPACT_ATOMS: atom_id res chain seq x y z
N MET A 1 11.47 7.95 -24.36
CA MET A 1 10.81 8.91 -23.45
C MET A 1 10.44 8.16 -22.19
N ALA A 2 10.88 8.61 -21.00
CA ALA A 2 10.52 7.97 -19.75
C ALA A 2 9.00 8.09 -19.57
N ASN A 3 8.33 6.95 -19.41
CA ASN A 3 6.88 6.89 -19.20
C ASN A 3 6.61 7.46 -17.80
N THR A 4 6.33 8.76 -17.72
CA THR A 4 6.02 9.42 -16.45
C THR A 4 4.63 8.98 -16.02
N ALA A 5 4.51 8.35 -14.87
CA ALA A 5 3.22 7.89 -14.34
C ALA A 5 2.19 9.03 -14.37
N GLN A 6 1.03 8.77 -14.95
CA GLN A 6 -0.02 9.78 -15.18
C GLN A 6 -0.42 10.48 -13.87
N LEU A 7 -0.55 9.74 -12.77
CA LEU A 7 -0.86 10.31 -11.46
C LEU A 7 0.20 11.28 -10.92
N LYS A 8 1.46 11.12 -11.30
CA LYS A 8 2.51 12.06 -10.92
C LYS A 8 2.36 13.42 -11.60
N GLN A 9 1.91 13.43 -12.86
CA GLN A 9 1.59 14.68 -13.57
C GLN A 9 0.35 15.34 -12.95
N VAL A 10 -0.71 14.59 -12.72
CA VAL A 10 -1.93 15.06 -12.05
C VAL A 10 -1.60 15.65 -10.67
N TYR A 11 -0.70 15.02 -9.91
CA TYR A 11 -0.26 15.57 -8.63
C TYR A 11 0.32 16.98 -8.79
N LYS A 12 1.24 17.18 -9.75
CA LYS A 12 1.92 18.47 -9.94
C LYS A 12 0.99 19.55 -10.48
N GLU A 13 0.11 19.21 -11.41
CA GLU A 13 -0.71 20.18 -12.15
C GLU A 13 -2.00 20.52 -11.42
N GLN A 14 -2.59 19.58 -10.70
CA GLN A 14 -3.92 19.72 -10.11
C GLN A 14 -3.93 19.61 -8.58
N ILE A 15 -3.33 18.53 -8.03
CA ILE A 15 -3.46 18.22 -6.60
C ILE A 15 -2.65 19.20 -5.74
N ALA A 16 -1.40 19.45 -6.10
CA ALA A 16 -0.53 20.32 -5.30
C ALA A 16 -1.04 21.77 -5.21
N PRO A 17 -1.50 22.42 -6.31
CA PRO A 17 -2.09 23.76 -6.23
C PRO A 17 -3.42 23.79 -5.44
N ALA A 18 -4.22 22.72 -5.53
CA ALA A 18 -5.48 22.62 -4.78
C ALA A 18 -5.23 22.53 -3.26
N LEU A 19 -4.29 21.68 -2.84
CA LEU A 19 -3.90 21.53 -1.44
C LEU A 19 -3.26 22.81 -0.89
N GLN A 20 -2.46 23.51 -1.70
CA GLN A 20 -1.87 24.78 -1.30
C GLN A 20 -2.94 25.83 -0.96
N LYS A 21 -3.99 25.92 -1.76
CA LYS A 21 -5.12 26.82 -1.52
C LYS A 21 -5.96 26.37 -0.31
N GLN A 22 -6.19 25.07 -0.16
CA GLN A 22 -7.02 24.52 0.91
C GLN A 22 -6.42 24.75 2.31
N PHE A 23 -5.12 24.55 2.45
CA PHE A 23 -4.42 24.66 3.72
C PHE A 23 -3.61 25.95 3.90
N ASN A 24 -3.68 26.89 2.91
CA ASN A 24 -2.98 28.17 2.93
C ASN A 24 -1.48 28.06 3.23
N TYR A 25 -0.79 27.11 2.60
CA TYR A 25 0.65 26.94 2.80
C TYR A 25 1.44 28.15 2.27
N SER A 26 2.37 28.66 3.08
CA SER A 26 3.25 29.78 2.72
C SER A 26 4.32 29.39 1.71
N SER A 27 4.68 28.12 1.63
CA SER A 27 5.69 27.58 0.72
C SER A 27 5.21 26.32 0.01
N THR A 28 5.58 26.18 -1.25
CA THR A 28 5.31 24.96 -2.04
C THR A 28 5.97 23.70 -1.47
N MET A 29 7.03 23.86 -0.66
CA MET A 29 7.72 22.74 -0.01
C MET A 29 6.97 22.18 1.19
N GLN A 30 5.96 22.88 1.70
CA GLN A 30 5.11 22.42 2.80
C GLN A 30 3.98 21.51 2.32
N ILE A 31 3.66 21.53 1.02
CA ILE A 31 2.58 20.75 0.45
C ILE A 31 2.86 19.26 0.71
N PRO A 32 1.88 18.49 1.23
CA PRO A 32 2.06 17.08 1.50
C PRO A 32 2.30 16.28 0.21
N VAL A 33 3.32 15.41 0.26
CA VAL A 33 3.77 14.55 -0.85
C VAL A 33 3.73 13.10 -0.41
N LEU A 34 3.38 12.20 -1.31
CA LEU A 34 3.56 10.76 -1.10
C LEU A 34 5.04 10.40 -1.20
N LYS A 35 5.65 9.91 -0.11
CA LYS A 35 7.08 9.58 -0.03
C LYS A 35 7.38 8.17 -0.49
N LYS A 36 6.57 7.20 -0.05
CA LYS A 36 6.69 5.78 -0.39
C LYS A 36 5.39 5.05 -0.12
N ILE A 37 5.21 3.91 -0.81
CA ILE A 37 4.20 2.91 -0.48
C ILE A 37 4.94 1.65 -0.03
N VAL A 38 4.52 1.08 1.09
CA VAL A 38 5.05 -0.17 1.60
C VAL A 38 3.95 -1.22 1.53
N VAL A 39 4.19 -2.28 0.78
CA VAL A 39 3.31 -3.46 0.73
C VAL A 39 3.94 -4.52 1.60
N ASN A 40 3.18 -5.03 2.56
CA ASN A 40 3.63 -6.06 3.50
C ASN A 40 2.60 -7.17 3.60
N GLN A 41 3.07 -8.41 3.59
CA GLN A 41 2.29 -9.61 3.80
C GLN A 41 2.89 -10.42 4.94
N GLY A 42 2.09 -10.62 6.00
CA GLY A 42 2.47 -11.46 7.13
C GLY A 42 2.09 -12.91 6.87
N LEU A 43 3.03 -13.83 7.00
CA LEU A 43 2.89 -15.24 6.69
C LEU A 43 3.20 -16.09 7.92
N GLY A 44 2.27 -16.17 8.86
CA GLY A 44 2.44 -16.94 10.09
C GLY A 44 2.69 -18.44 9.84
N ASP A 45 2.04 -18.99 8.83
CA ASP A 45 2.13 -20.42 8.47
C ASP A 45 3.49 -20.79 7.80
N ALA A 46 4.26 -19.79 7.37
CA ALA A 46 5.61 -20.00 6.82
C ALA A 46 6.59 -20.61 7.83
N THR A 47 6.25 -20.64 9.11
CA THR A 47 7.00 -21.37 10.13
C THR A 47 6.97 -22.89 9.91
N GLN A 48 5.93 -23.42 9.25
CA GLN A 48 5.76 -24.83 8.93
C GLN A 48 6.23 -25.17 7.51
N ASP A 49 5.93 -24.30 6.53
CA ASP A 49 6.30 -24.52 5.13
C ASP A 49 6.97 -23.27 4.54
N LYS A 50 8.26 -23.42 4.20
CA LYS A 50 9.06 -22.35 3.58
C LYS A 50 8.64 -22.00 2.15
N LYS A 51 7.99 -22.93 1.43
CA LYS A 51 7.52 -22.68 0.05
C LYS A 51 6.50 -21.54 -0.01
N ILE A 52 5.73 -21.33 1.08
CA ILE A 52 4.77 -20.24 1.19
C ILE A 52 5.45 -18.88 0.99
N ILE A 53 6.68 -18.72 1.50
CA ILE A 53 7.44 -17.47 1.33
C ILE A 53 7.84 -17.24 -0.13
N ASP A 54 8.32 -18.29 -0.81
CA ASP A 54 8.77 -18.17 -2.20
C ASP A 54 7.58 -17.84 -3.13
N ASN A 55 6.43 -18.49 -2.91
CA ASN A 55 5.19 -18.19 -3.63
C ASN A 55 4.75 -16.74 -3.38
N ALA A 56 4.73 -16.29 -2.13
CA ALA A 56 4.38 -14.92 -1.78
C ALA A 56 5.35 -13.88 -2.35
N ILE A 57 6.65 -14.17 -2.42
CA ILE A 57 7.63 -13.30 -3.08
C ILE A 57 7.28 -13.14 -4.56
N ASN A 58 6.95 -14.23 -5.25
CA ASN A 58 6.59 -14.20 -6.66
C ASN A 58 5.29 -13.42 -6.90
N GLU A 59 4.25 -13.66 -6.10
CA GLU A 59 2.97 -12.96 -6.16
C GLU A 59 3.12 -11.46 -5.94
N ILE A 60 3.74 -11.04 -4.84
CA ILE A 60 3.94 -9.61 -4.54
C ILE A 60 4.86 -8.96 -5.56
N SER A 61 5.87 -9.67 -6.07
CA SER A 61 6.74 -9.15 -7.13
C SER A 61 5.96 -8.93 -8.42
N ALA A 62 5.03 -9.80 -8.79
CA ALA A 62 4.16 -9.64 -9.95
C ALA A 62 3.22 -8.43 -9.77
N ILE A 63 2.59 -8.29 -8.59
CA ILE A 63 1.69 -7.15 -8.27
C ILE A 63 2.44 -5.82 -8.33
N CYS A 64 3.61 -5.75 -7.70
CA CYS A 64 4.34 -4.48 -7.51
C CYS A 64 5.26 -4.12 -8.67
N GLY A 65 5.59 -5.07 -9.56
CA GLY A 65 6.60 -4.88 -10.61
C GLY A 65 8.03 -4.74 -10.08
N GLN A 66 8.24 -4.99 -8.79
CA GLN A 66 9.54 -4.93 -8.11
C GLN A 66 9.72 -6.17 -7.25
N LYS A 67 10.93 -6.78 -7.26
CA LYS A 67 11.24 -7.97 -6.48
C LYS A 67 11.00 -7.74 -4.99
N ALA A 68 10.18 -8.60 -4.41
CA ALA A 68 9.85 -8.58 -2.99
C ALA A 68 10.99 -9.21 -2.16
N VAL A 69 11.08 -8.81 -0.89
CA VAL A 69 12.10 -9.26 0.05
C VAL A 69 11.42 -9.97 1.23
N ALA A 70 11.95 -11.14 1.60
CA ALA A 70 11.51 -11.85 2.79
C ALA A 70 11.87 -11.07 4.06
N THR A 71 10.96 -11.02 5.02
CA THR A 71 11.17 -10.43 6.33
C THR A 71 11.40 -11.53 7.37
N TYR A 72 12.37 -11.31 8.25
CA TYR A 72 12.85 -12.31 9.19
C TYR A 72 12.48 -11.93 10.64
N SER A 73 12.23 -12.94 11.45
CA SER A 73 12.02 -12.77 12.89
C SER A 73 13.27 -12.22 13.56
N LYS A 74 13.07 -11.25 14.46
CA LYS A 74 14.12 -10.64 15.30
C LYS A 74 14.31 -11.35 16.64
N LYS A 75 13.27 -12.03 17.13
CA LYS A 75 13.23 -12.68 18.46
C LYS A 75 12.73 -14.13 18.35
N ASP A 76 13.11 -14.94 19.35
CA ASP A 76 12.56 -16.26 19.56
C ASP A 76 11.26 -16.14 20.36
N ILE A 77 10.17 -16.76 19.87
CA ILE A 77 8.87 -16.77 20.55
C ILE A 77 8.33 -18.20 20.53
N ALA A 78 8.39 -18.87 21.69
CA ALA A 78 8.01 -20.28 21.83
C ALA A 78 6.54 -20.55 21.47
N ASN A 79 5.63 -19.67 21.91
CA ASN A 79 4.19 -19.80 21.66
C ASN A 79 3.83 -19.85 20.16
N PHE A 80 4.60 -19.17 19.33
CA PHE A 80 4.43 -19.15 17.87
C PHE A 80 5.36 -20.13 17.14
N LYS A 81 6.10 -20.98 17.86
CA LYS A 81 7.12 -21.88 17.29
C LYS A 81 8.15 -21.14 16.41
N LEU A 82 8.43 -19.88 16.76
CA LEU A 82 9.23 -18.97 15.99
C LEU A 82 10.64 -18.87 16.57
N ARG A 83 11.65 -19.00 15.70
CA ARG A 83 13.06 -18.78 16.04
C ARG A 83 13.61 -17.55 15.31
N LYS A 84 14.62 -16.95 15.88
CA LYS A 84 15.37 -15.84 15.27
C LYS A 84 15.86 -16.21 13.86
N LYS A 85 15.75 -15.28 12.93
CA LYS A 85 16.08 -15.46 11.51
C LYS A 85 15.17 -16.43 10.73
N MET A 86 14.02 -16.84 11.25
CA MET A 86 13.01 -17.52 10.44
C MET A 86 12.27 -16.51 9.55
N PRO A 87 12.04 -16.80 8.26
CA PRO A 87 11.23 -15.95 7.40
C PRO A 87 9.76 -16.04 7.81
N ILE A 88 9.08 -14.89 8.00
CA ILE A 88 7.71 -14.80 8.51
C ILE A 88 6.83 -13.86 7.70
N GLY A 89 7.33 -13.29 6.65
CA GLY A 89 6.57 -12.40 5.79
C GLY A 89 7.37 -11.90 4.61
N VAL A 90 6.70 -11.12 3.78
CA VAL A 90 7.28 -10.53 2.57
C VAL A 90 6.96 -9.05 2.53
N MET A 91 7.88 -8.23 2.08
CA MET A 91 7.73 -6.77 2.00
C MET A 91 8.33 -6.21 0.71
N VAL A 92 7.67 -5.17 0.19
CA VAL A 92 8.18 -4.31 -0.90
C VAL A 92 8.02 -2.85 -0.51
N THR A 93 9.00 -2.03 -0.85
CA THR A 93 8.92 -0.56 -0.72
C THR A 93 9.00 0.07 -2.10
N LEU A 94 7.91 0.70 -2.51
CA LEU A 94 7.78 1.39 -3.79
C LEU A 94 8.05 2.88 -3.62
N ARG A 95 8.78 3.47 -4.58
CA ARG A 95 9.13 4.89 -4.61
C ARG A 95 9.06 5.43 -6.04
N ARG A 96 8.99 6.76 -6.17
CA ARG A 96 9.05 7.47 -7.46
C ARG A 96 7.96 6.98 -8.43
N GLU A 97 8.31 6.64 -9.68
CA GLU A 97 7.37 6.24 -10.73
C GLU A 97 6.58 4.99 -10.36
N GLN A 98 7.25 3.93 -9.93
CA GLN A 98 6.60 2.66 -9.54
C GLN A 98 5.56 2.83 -8.41
N MET A 99 5.80 3.78 -7.50
CA MET A 99 4.84 4.12 -6.45
C MET A 99 3.55 4.69 -7.03
N TYR A 100 3.63 5.60 -7.99
CA TYR A 100 2.45 6.20 -8.63
C TYR A 100 1.74 5.22 -9.54
N GLU A 101 2.46 4.37 -10.28
CA GLU A 101 1.88 3.30 -11.10
C GLU A 101 1.11 2.30 -10.24
N PHE A 102 1.69 1.88 -9.12
CA PHE A 102 1.01 1.00 -8.17
C PHE A 102 -0.24 1.66 -7.57
N LEU A 103 -0.14 2.95 -7.19
CA LEU A 103 -1.28 3.70 -6.67
C LEU A 103 -2.42 3.80 -7.69
N GLU A 104 -2.10 4.09 -8.94
CA GLU A 104 -3.07 4.16 -10.03
C GLU A 104 -3.77 2.82 -10.25
N LYS A 105 -3.00 1.73 -10.30
CA LYS A 105 -3.52 0.36 -10.40
C LYS A 105 -4.45 0.03 -9.22
N LEU A 106 -4.02 0.35 -8.00
CA LEU A 106 -4.81 0.10 -6.79
C LEU A 106 -6.15 0.81 -6.85
N VAL A 107 -6.15 2.12 -7.16
CA VAL A 107 -7.38 2.95 -7.15
C VAL A 107 -8.32 2.59 -8.30
N ARG A 108 -7.79 2.41 -9.52
CA ARG A 108 -8.61 2.24 -10.71
C ARG A 108 -9.04 0.79 -10.97
N ILE A 109 -8.23 -0.19 -10.56
CA ILE A 109 -8.44 -1.59 -10.92
C ILE A 109 -8.72 -2.44 -9.68
N ALA A 110 -7.84 -2.40 -8.66
CA ALA A 110 -7.91 -3.33 -7.54
C ALA A 110 -9.07 -3.03 -6.58
N LEU A 111 -9.23 -1.78 -6.13
CA LEU A 111 -10.29 -1.41 -5.19
C LEU A 111 -11.71 -1.68 -5.71
N PRO A 112 -12.06 -1.36 -6.99
CA PRO A 112 -13.39 -1.68 -7.52
C PRO A 112 -13.68 -3.19 -7.63
N ARG A 113 -12.65 -4.04 -7.63
CA ARG A 113 -12.80 -5.51 -7.67
C ARG A 113 -13.04 -6.14 -6.30
N ILE A 114 -12.89 -5.39 -5.22
CA ILE A 114 -13.23 -5.87 -3.89
C ILE A 114 -14.74 -6.10 -3.80
N ARG A 115 -15.13 -7.29 -3.37
CA ARG A 115 -16.53 -7.64 -3.17
C ARG A 115 -17.13 -6.75 -2.08
N ASP A 116 -18.32 -6.16 -2.36
CA ASP A 116 -19.05 -5.30 -1.43
C ASP A 116 -18.23 -4.09 -0.92
N PHE A 117 -17.43 -3.47 -1.79
CA PHE A 117 -16.60 -2.33 -1.44
C PHE A 117 -17.46 -1.11 -1.05
N LYS A 118 -17.43 -0.75 0.22
CA LYS A 118 -18.15 0.41 0.79
C LYS A 118 -17.25 1.61 1.08
N GLY A 119 -16.03 1.62 0.54
CA GLY A 119 -15.00 2.61 0.85
C GLY A 119 -14.05 2.15 1.96
N ILE A 120 -12.92 2.83 2.07
CA ILE A 120 -11.87 2.57 3.06
C ILE A 120 -12.11 3.38 4.34
N GLU A 121 -11.65 2.85 5.47
CA GLU A 121 -11.79 3.54 6.76
C GLU A 121 -10.97 4.82 6.81
N THR A 122 -11.38 5.80 7.63
CA THR A 122 -10.70 7.10 7.78
C THR A 122 -9.69 7.11 8.94
N LYS A 123 -9.19 5.94 9.35
CA LYS A 123 -8.30 5.81 10.51
C LYS A 123 -6.82 5.97 10.12
N PHE A 124 -6.26 7.11 10.45
CA PHE A 124 -4.84 7.46 10.24
C PHE A 124 -4.00 7.19 11.50
N ASP A 125 -2.68 7.37 11.40
CA ASP A 125 -1.72 7.11 12.47
C ASP A 125 -1.43 8.32 13.39
N GLY A 126 -2.09 9.46 13.20
CA GLY A 126 -1.83 10.71 13.91
C GLY A 126 -0.70 11.55 13.30
N ARG A 127 -0.08 11.08 12.22
CA ARG A 127 1.02 11.75 11.50
C ARG A 127 0.82 11.79 9.98
N GLY A 128 -0.42 11.65 9.55
CA GLY A 128 -0.80 11.69 8.13
C GLY A 128 -0.39 10.48 7.31
N ASN A 129 0.07 9.37 7.91
CA ASN A 129 0.26 8.11 7.21
C ASN A 129 -1.00 7.26 7.30
N TYR A 130 -1.22 6.45 6.28
CA TYR A 130 -2.41 5.62 6.17
C TYR A 130 -2.06 4.18 5.84
N THR A 131 -2.72 3.21 6.49
CA THR A 131 -2.55 1.79 6.18
C THR A 131 -3.88 1.17 5.78
N LEU A 132 -3.93 0.61 4.59
CA LEU A 132 -5.04 -0.14 4.03
C LEU A 132 -4.79 -1.63 4.19
N GLY A 133 -5.69 -2.34 4.87
CA GLY A 133 -5.72 -3.80 4.91
C GLY A 133 -6.56 -4.36 3.76
N ILE A 134 -5.99 -5.25 2.98
CA ILE A 134 -6.66 -6.02 1.94
C ILE A 134 -6.73 -7.47 2.39
N GLN A 135 -7.91 -8.08 2.32
CA GLN A 135 -8.11 -9.45 2.78
C GLN A 135 -7.70 -10.49 1.73
N GLU A 136 -7.82 -10.16 0.45
CA GLU A 136 -7.62 -11.08 -0.66
C GLU A 136 -6.66 -10.50 -1.70
N GLN A 137 -5.55 -11.19 -2.01
CA GLN A 137 -4.63 -10.78 -3.06
C GLN A 137 -5.19 -10.92 -4.48
N ILE A 138 -6.26 -11.69 -4.64
CA ILE A 138 -6.89 -12.00 -5.95
C ILE A 138 -7.49 -10.77 -6.63
N ILE A 139 -7.69 -9.67 -5.92
CA ILE A 139 -8.17 -8.41 -6.49
C ILE A 139 -7.22 -7.83 -7.55
N PHE A 140 -5.94 -8.21 -7.50
CA PHE A 140 -4.95 -7.77 -8.48
C PHE A 140 -5.00 -8.66 -9.73
N PRO A 141 -5.12 -8.08 -10.94
CA PRO A 141 -5.27 -8.84 -12.19
C PRO A 141 -4.02 -9.63 -12.59
N GLU A 142 -2.86 -9.30 -12.02
CA GLU A 142 -1.59 -9.99 -12.29
C GLU A 142 -1.51 -11.37 -11.65
N ILE A 143 -2.39 -11.65 -10.69
CA ILE A 143 -2.44 -12.94 -10.02
C ILE A 143 -3.37 -13.88 -10.78
N ASN A 144 -2.85 -15.02 -11.18
CA ASN A 144 -3.65 -16.10 -11.74
C ASN A 144 -4.28 -16.89 -10.59
N ILE A 145 -5.62 -16.91 -10.54
CA ILE A 145 -6.40 -17.57 -9.47
C ILE A 145 -6.07 -19.07 -9.40
N ASP A 146 -5.83 -19.71 -10.54
CA ASP A 146 -5.53 -21.14 -10.60
C ASP A 146 -4.16 -21.50 -10.01
N SER A 147 -3.26 -20.53 -9.90
CA SER A 147 -1.91 -20.71 -9.32
C SER A 147 -1.80 -20.33 -7.85
N VAL A 148 -2.88 -19.83 -7.26
CA VAL A 148 -2.92 -19.42 -5.84
C VAL A 148 -3.23 -20.61 -4.96
N ASP A 149 -2.24 -21.05 -4.17
CA ASP A 149 -2.44 -22.13 -3.21
C ASP A 149 -3.34 -21.72 -2.04
N ARG A 150 -3.30 -20.43 -1.65
CA ARG A 150 -4.04 -19.92 -0.52
C ARG A 150 -4.36 -18.42 -0.65
N ILE A 151 -5.58 -18.05 -0.29
CA ILE A 151 -5.98 -16.64 -0.17
C ILE A 151 -5.29 -16.03 1.05
N GLN A 152 -4.56 -14.94 0.84
CA GLN A 152 -3.82 -14.25 1.87
C GLN A 152 -4.02 -12.75 1.79
N GLY A 153 -4.17 -12.11 2.95
CA GLY A 153 -4.29 -10.67 3.06
C GLY A 153 -2.94 -9.97 2.98
N MET A 154 -2.98 -8.68 2.70
CA MET A 154 -1.81 -7.81 2.72
C MET A 154 -2.14 -6.43 3.27
N ASN A 155 -1.13 -5.75 3.81
CA ASN A 155 -1.22 -4.38 4.27
C ASN A 155 -0.48 -3.46 3.30
N ILE A 156 -1.13 -2.39 2.88
CA ILE A 156 -0.56 -1.36 2.02
C ILE A 156 -0.48 -0.07 2.83
N THR A 157 0.73 0.37 3.14
CA THR A 157 0.99 1.56 3.94
C THR A 157 1.46 2.71 3.06
N PHE A 158 0.71 3.81 3.06
CA PHE A 158 1.04 5.05 2.38
C PHE A 158 1.76 5.96 3.37
N VAL A 159 3.04 6.23 3.10
CA VAL A 159 3.84 7.13 3.91
C VAL A 159 3.91 8.48 3.20
N THR A 160 3.38 9.50 3.86
CA THR A 160 3.31 10.87 3.34
C THR A 160 4.31 11.79 4.02
N SER A 161 4.38 13.04 3.59
CA SER A 161 5.07 14.11 4.30
C SER A 161 4.14 15.00 5.11
N ALA A 162 2.84 14.68 5.14
CA ALA A 162 1.85 15.40 5.92
C ALA A 162 2.24 15.42 7.41
N GLN A 163 1.89 16.49 8.11
CA GLN A 163 2.10 16.61 9.54
C GLN A 163 0.85 16.23 10.33
N THR A 164 -0.32 16.40 9.74
CA THR A 164 -1.63 16.09 10.31
C THR A 164 -2.38 15.05 9.50
N ASP A 165 -3.32 14.36 10.14
CA ASP A 165 -4.17 13.37 9.48
C ASP A 165 -5.11 14.01 8.44
N GLU A 166 -5.52 15.25 8.67
CA GLU A 166 -6.36 16.01 7.75
C GLU A 166 -5.65 16.28 6.42
N GLU A 167 -4.37 16.67 6.49
CA GLU A 167 -3.52 16.86 5.29
C GLU A 167 -3.32 15.53 4.54
N GLY A 168 -3.03 14.45 5.27
CA GLY A 168 -2.89 13.11 4.71
C GLY A 168 -4.17 12.62 4.05
N PHE A 169 -5.31 12.83 4.69
CA PHE A 169 -6.63 12.50 4.16
C PHE A 169 -6.93 13.27 2.87
N ALA A 170 -6.73 14.59 2.87
CA ALA A 170 -6.96 15.43 1.70
C ALA A 170 -6.08 15.01 0.51
N LEU A 171 -4.80 14.70 0.77
CA LEU A 171 -3.86 14.20 -0.24
C LEU A 171 -4.33 12.87 -0.85
N LEU A 172 -4.64 11.86 -0.02
CA LEU A 172 -5.04 10.54 -0.49
C LEU A 172 -6.41 10.56 -1.18
N LYS A 173 -7.35 11.39 -0.70
CA LYS A 173 -8.63 11.63 -1.36
C LYS A 173 -8.45 12.26 -2.75
N ALA A 174 -7.54 13.21 -2.88
CA ALA A 174 -7.22 13.84 -4.16
C ALA A 174 -6.59 12.87 -5.17
N PHE A 175 -5.87 11.83 -4.71
CA PHE A 175 -5.40 10.73 -5.54
C PHE A 175 -6.51 9.75 -5.96
N GLY A 176 -7.72 9.91 -5.44
CA GLY A 176 -8.89 9.10 -5.82
C GLY A 176 -9.20 7.93 -4.87
N LEU A 177 -8.57 7.85 -3.70
CA LEU A 177 -8.95 6.88 -2.68
C LEU A 177 -10.35 7.21 -2.13
N GLN A 178 -11.24 6.23 -2.18
CA GLN A 178 -12.64 6.40 -1.75
C GLN A 178 -12.77 6.03 -0.28
N PHE A 179 -12.85 7.03 0.58
CA PHE A 179 -13.10 6.86 2.01
C PHE A 179 -14.59 6.71 2.31
N LYS A 180 -14.92 5.93 3.34
CA LYS A 180 -16.30 5.87 3.86
C LYS A 180 -16.72 7.27 4.34
N ASN A 181 -17.93 7.67 4.01
CA ASN A 181 -18.51 8.85 4.63
C ASN A 181 -18.89 8.49 6.07
N ASN A 182 -18.30 9.16 7.07
CA ASN A 182 -18.63 8.99 8.50
C ASN A 182 -20.05 9.53 8.83
N LYS A 183 -21.05 9.22 8.01
CA LYS A 183 -22.44 9.66 8.23
C LYS A 183 -23.42 8.49 8.38
N ASP A 184 -22.88 7.25 8.55
CA ASP A 184 -23.71 6.08 8.88
C ASP A 184 -23.15 5.37 10.12
#